data_5b138f25232eeea994c6835ccf155026
#
_entry.id   5b138f25232eeea994c6835ccf155026
#
_cell.length_a   1.000
_cell.length_b   1.000
_cell.length_c   1.000
_cell.angle_alpha   90.00
_cell.angle_beta   90.00
_cell.angle_gamma   90.00
#
_symmetry.space_group_name_H-M   'P 1'
#
loop_
_entity.id
_entity.type
_entity.pdbx_description
1 polymer ?
#
loop_
_entity_poly.entity_id
_entity_poly.type
_entity_poly.pdbx_seq_one_letter_code
_entity_poly.pdbx_strand_id
1 'polypeptide(L)'
;GYYYGGYQGWLTEQGVSQFYANRSCGVTAAANVMYYMATHVSGKSALYNQTGSLTKAKFNTFQKSVYNYLNPSIIGVPTLNAMINGVVDYAESRNVTLTPITSPASWTHSNVRNYMSAGLNAESPVLVLNWNSPIADLDWHWVTVTKLYGDNVSMYMVTSNWGERETYDFNTWVDGSSVYKGTIYFV
;
A
#
# COMPACT_ATOMS: atom_id res chain seq x y z
N GLY A 1 -17.80 -12.92 -3.31
CA GLY A 1 -17.02 -12.30 -4.36
C GLY A 1 -15.52 -12.46 -4.15
N TYR A 2 -14.78 -12.36 -5.20
CA TYR A 2 -13.32 -12.43 -5.17
C TYR A 2 -12.76 -11.03 -4.93
N TYR A 3 -11.87 -10.92 -3.95
CA TYR A 3 -11.16 -9.67 -3.67
C TYR A 3 -9.67 -9.83 -3.96
N TYR A 4 -9.07 -8.78 -4.51
CA TYR A 4 -7.62 -8.66 -4.69
C TYR A 4 -7.09 -7.64 -3.68
N GLY A 5 -6.97 -8.08 -2.43
CA GLY A 5 -6.65 -7.22 -1.29
C GLY A 5 -7.88 -6.65 -0.60
N GLY A 6 -7.66 -5.75 0.34
CA GLY A 6 -8.71 -5.11 1.12
C GLY A 6 -9.41 -3.97 0.40
N TYR A 7 -10.52 -3.54 0.99
CA TYR A 7 -11.27 -2.38 0.53
C TYR A 7 -11.58 -1.45 1.71
N GLN A 8 -11.27 -0.18 1.55
CA GLN A 8 -11.43 0.83 2.61
C GLN A 8 -12.87 1.03 3.06
N GLY A 9 -13.83 0.84 2.15
CA GLY A 9 -15.25 0.95 2.46
C GLY A 9 -15.74 -0.03 3.53
N TRP A 10 -15.04 -1.15 3.72
CA TRP A 10 -15.37 -2.10 4.78
C TRP A 10 -15.17 -1.53 6.19
N LEU A 11 -14.37 -0.47 6.35
CA LEU A 11 -14.13 0.15 7.64
C LEU A 11 -15.39 0.71 8.28
N THR A 12 -16.43 1.01 7.50
CA THR A 12 -17.73 1.41 8.06
C THR A 12 -18.36 0.32 8.91
N GLU A 13 -18.08 -0.95 8.61
CA GLU A 13 -18.51 -2.09 9.42
C GLU A 13 -17.76 -2.19 10.76
N GLN A 14 -16.66 -1.44 10.90
CA GLN A 14 -15.85 -1.33 12.12
C GLN A 14 -16.10 -0.01 12.88
N GLY A 15 -17.18 0.68 12.59
CA GLY A 15 -17.53 1.92 13.26
C GLY A 15 -16.81 3.17 12.75
N VAL A 16 -16.07 3.08 11.67
CA VAL A 16 -15.46 4.25 11.01
C VAL A 16 -16.53 4.96 10.19
N SER A 17 -16.61 6.29 10.31
CA SER A 17 -17.56 7.06 9.50
C SER A 17 -17.27 6.93 8.00
N GLN A 18 -18.30 7.09 7.18
CA GLN A 18 -18.12 7.08 5.72
C GLN A 18 -17.13 8.15 5.27
N PHE A 19 -17.12 9.30 5.91
CA PHE A 19 -16.18 10.39 5.64
C PHE A 19 -14.72 9.91 5.78
N TYR A 20 -14.38 9.26 6.89
CA TYR A 20 -13.01 8.77 7.12
C TYR A 20 -12.71 7.47 6.37
N ALA A 21 -13.69 6.60 6.16
CA ALA A 21 -13.51 5.42 5.31
C ALA A 21 -13.11 5.82 3.89
N ASN A 22 -13.74 6.86 3.34
CA ASN A 22 -13.38 7.40 2.02
C ASN A 22 -11.95 7.95 1.96
N ARG A 23 -11.35 8.28 3.12
CA ARG A 23 -9.99 8.81 3.25
C ARG A 23 -8.98 7.78 3.73
N SER A 24 -9.33 6.51 3.68
CA SER A 24 -8.54 5.41 4.24
C SER A 24 -7.86 4.53 3.17
N CYS A 25 -7.65 5.04 1.97
CA CYS A 25 -6.92 4.31 0.94
C CYS A 25 -5.50 3.94 1.40
N GLY A 26 -4.83 4.82 2.14
CA GLY A 26 -3.52 4.55 2.72
C GLY A 26 -3.56 3.44 3.78
N VAL A 27 -4.60 3.39 4.58
CA VAL A 27 -4.81 2.32 5.57
C VAL A 27 -4.91 0.96 4.88
N THR A 28 -5.73 0.88 3.85
CA THR A 28 -5.94 -0.37 3.10
C THR A 28 -4.67 -0.79 2.37
N ALA A 29 -3.97 0.15 1.74
CA ALA A 29 -2.71 -0.13 1.07
C ALA A 29 -1.65 -0.68 2.06
N ALA A 30 -1.52 -0.06 3.22
CA ALA A 30 -0.62 -0.53 4.28
C ALA A 30 -1.02 -1.92 4.80
N ALA A 31 -2.31 -2.16 5.03
CA ALA A 31 -2.82 -3.46 5.46
C ALA A 31 -2.49 -4.56 4.44
N ASN A 32 -2.66 -4.27 3.16
CA ASN A 32 -2.31 -5.21 2.09
C ASN A 32 -0.83 -5.58 2.12
N VAL A 33 0.06 -4.60 2.27
CA VAL A 33 1.51 -4.84 2.35
C VAL A 33 1.84 -5.72 3.56
N MET A 34 1.33 -5.36 4.73
CA MET A 34 1.67 -6.07 5.97
C MET A 34 1.08 -7.49 6.01
N TYR A 35 -0.11 -7.68 5.47
CA TYR A 35 -0.69 -9.01 5.33
C TYR A 35 0.18 -9.89 4.43
N TYR A 36 0.61 -9.37 3.28
CA TYR A 36 1.47 -10.10 2.36
C TYR A 36 2.79 -10.48 3.04
N MET A 37 3.44 -9.54 3.71
CA MET A 37 4.69 -9.82 4.42
C MET A 37 4.49 -10.83 5.55
N ALA A 38 3.39 -10.76 6.26
CA ALA A 38 3.06 -11.71 7.33
C ALA A 38 2.98 -13.15 6.82
N THR A 39 2.52 -13.33 5.59
CA THR A 39 2.33 -14.66 4.98
C THR A 39 3.53 -15.14 4.17
N HIS A 40 4.46 -14.28 3.79
CA HIS A 40 5.58 -14.62 2.89
C HIS A 40 6.97 -14.39 3.48
N VAL A 41 7.10 -13.59 4.53
CA VAL A 41 8.41 -13.25 5.10
C VAL A 41 8.56 -13.90 6.46
N SER A 42 9.64 -14.70 6.63
CA SER A 42 9.96 -15.31 7.91
C SER A 42 10.16 -14.24 9.00
N GLY A 43 9.58 -14.48 10.16
CA GLY A 43 9.65 -13.57 11.30
C GLY A 43 8.68 -12.40 11.26
N LYS A 44 7.83 -12.30 10.24
CA LYS A 44 6.87 -11.21 10.09
C LYS A 44 5.41 -11.64 10.30
N SER A 45 5.16 -12.90 10.67
CA SER A 45 3.78 -13.43 10.78
C SER A 45 2.92 -12.66 11.78
N ALA A 46 3.51 -12.08 12.82
CA ALA A 46 2.79 -11.31 13.82
C ALA A 46 2.21 -9.98 13.29
N LEU A 47 2.62 -9.53 12.10
CA LEU A 47 2.02 -8.36 11.46
C LEU A 47 0.52 -8.54 11.22
N TYR A 48 0.08 -9.76 10.91
CA TYR A 48 -1.34 -10.05 10.80
C TYR A 48 -1.87 -10.53 12.16
N ASN A 49 -2.76 -9.75 12.76
CA ASN A 49 -3.21 -9.97 14.15
C ASN A 49 -4.42 -10.90 14.28
N GLN A 50 -4.70 -11.69 13.27
CA GLN A 50 -5.80 -12.65 13.27
C GLN A 50 -5.27 -14.08 13.13
N THR A 51 -6.10 -15.05 13.51
CA THR A 51 -5.79 -16.48 13.43
C THR A 51 -6.77 -17.21 12.52
N GLY A 52 -6.38 -18.40 12.05
CA GLY A 52 -7.21 -19.23 11.20
C GLY A 52 -7.29 -18.76 9.77
N SER A 53 -8.26 -19.25 9.03
CA SER A 53 -8.43 -18.93 7.60
C SER A 53 -8.74 -17.44 7.38
N LEU A 54 -8.20 -16.89 6.33
CA LEU A 54 -8.51 -15.53 5.90
C LEU A 54 -10.00 -15.39 5.55
N THR A 55 -10.65 -14.39 6.13
CA THR A 55 -12.00 -13.98 5.77
C THR A 55 -12.05 -12.46 5.66
N LYS A 56 -13.05 -11.94 4.95
CA LYS A 56 -13.30 -10.50 4.89
C LYS A 56 -13.42 -9.88 6.28
N ALA A 57 -14.17 -10.52 7.17
CA ALA A 57 -14.39 -10.01 8.53
C ALA A 57 -13.09 -9.93 9.33
N LYS A 58 -12.25 -10.98 9.27
CA LYS A 58 -10.95 -10.99 9.95
C LYS A 58 -9.99 -9.96 9.35
N PHE A 59 -9.91 -9.88 8.03
CA PHE A 59 -9.08 -8.86 7.40
C PHE A 59 -9.53 -7.46 7.80
N ASN A 60 -10.83 -7.21 7.86
CA ASN A 60 -11.37 -5.91 8.24
C ASN A 60 -11.08 -5.56 9.71
N THR A 61 -11.11 -6.53 10.61
CA THR A 61 -10.67 -6.34 12.00
C THR A 61 -9.20 -5.94 12.06
N PHE A 62 -8.34 -6.61 11.30
CA PHE A 62 -6.94 -6.25 11.13
C PHE A 62 -6.79 -4.85 10.51
N GLN A 63 -7.52 -4.56 9.44
CA GLN A 63 -7.50 -3.25 8.78
C GLN A 63 -7.87 -2.12 9.76
N LYS A 64 -8.84 -2.35 10.64
CA LYS A 64 -9.21 -1.37 11.68
C LYS A 64 -8.07 -1.13 12.67
N SER A 65 -7.30 -2.16 13.02
CA SER A 65 -6.12 -2.01 13.86
C SER A 65 -5.06 -1.12 13.17
N VAL A 66 -4.83 -1.33 11.89
CA VAL A 66 -3.94 -0.49 11.08
C VAL A 66 -4.48 0.95 11.00
N TYR A 67 -5.78 1.11 10.80
CA TYR A 67 -6.44 2.42 10.83
C TYR A 67 -6.15 3.19 12.11
N ASN A 68 -6.20 2.52 13.25
CA ASN A 68 -5.96 3.16 14.55
C ASN A 68 -4.54 3.73 14.68
N TYR A 69 -3.55 3.12 14.02
CA TYR A 69 -2.16 3.59 14.02
C TYR A 69 -1.89 4.64 12.95
N LEU A 70 -2.48 4.53 11.76
CA LEU A 70 -2.32 5.53 10.71
C LEU A 70 -3.13 6.79 10.96
N ASN A 71 -4.29 6.64 11.61
CA ASN A 71 -5.15 7.74 12.04
C ASN A 71 -5.37 8.79 10.94
N PRO A 72 -6.03 8.45 9.83
CA PRO A 72 -6.20 9.36 8.71
C PRO A 72 -6.80 10.70 9.15
N SER A 73 -6.27 11.79 8.60
CA SER A 73 -6.81 13.13 8.79
C SER A 73 -7.93 13.43 7.78
N ILE A 74 -8.41 14.67 7.77
CA ILE A 74 -9.40 15.13 6.78
C ILE A 74 -8.89 15.03 5.33
N ILE A 75 -7.58 14.91 5.14
CA ILE A 75 -6.95 14.68 3.83
C ILE A 75 -6.32 13.28 3.72
N GLY A 76 -6.72 12.36 4.59
CA GLY A 76 -6.22 10.98 4.59
C GLY A 76 -4.85 10.84 5.24
N VAL A 77 -3.98 10.03 4.63
CA VAL A 77 -2.56 9.86 4.99
C VAL A 77 -1.75 10.62 3.93
N PRO A 78 -1.40 11.90 4.17
CA PRO A 78 -1.03 12.77 3.07
C PRO A 78 0.43 12.67 2.63
N THR A 79 1.31 12.04 3.42
CA THR A 79 2.75 12.02 3.17
C THR A 79 3.35 10.65 3.37
N LEU A 80 4.57 10.46 2.81
CA LEU A 80 5.35 9.25 3.06
C LEU A 80 5.69 9.11 4.54
N ASN A 81 6.05 10.19 5.23
CA ASN A 81 6.39 10.14 6.65
C ASN A 81 5.19 9.73 7.51
N ALA A 82 4.00 10.23 7.23
CA ALA A 82 2.80 9.81 7.95
C ALA A 82 2.53 8.32 7.79
N MET A 83 2.70 7.79 6.58
CA MET A 83 2.58 6.36 6.30
C MET A 83 3.64 5.55 7.04
N ILE A 84 4.91 5.96 6.94
CA ILE A 84 6.03 5.28 7.58
C ILE A 84 5.81 5.21 9.10
N ASN A 85 5.50 6.33 9.73
CA ASN A 85 5.32 6.38 11.18
C ASN A 85 4.19 5.46 11.64
N GLY A 86 3.06 5.49 10.96
CA GLY A 86 1.92 4.64 11.31
C GLY A 86 2.21 3.15 11.14
N VAL A 87 2.85 2.76 10.02
CA VAL A 87 3.19 1.36 9.73
C VAL A 87 4.24 0.85 10.71
N VAL A 88 5.31 1.62 10.95
CA VAL A 88 6.37 1.23 11.88
C VAL A 88 5.82 1.08 13.29
N ASP A 89 5.00 2.01 13.74
CA ASP A 89 4.39 1.96 15.08
C ASP A 89 3.45 0.77 15.24
N TYR A 90 2.62 0.48 14.24
CA TYR A 90 1.79 -0.72 14.24
C TYR A 90 2.66 -1.98 14.33
N ALA A 91 3.68 -2.09 13.49
CA ALA A 91 4.57 -3.24 13.49
C ALA A 91 5.25 -3.45 14.85
N GLU A 92 5.75 -2.37 15.45
CA GLU A 92 6.36 -2.43 16.79
C GLU A 92 5.38 -2.88 17.84
N SER A 93 4.11 -2.48 17.76
CA SER A 93 3.06 -2.98 18.65
C SER A 93 2.85 -4.49 18.54
N ARG A 94 3.28 -5.08 17.42
CA ARG A 94 3.24 -6.53 17.16
C ARG A 94 4.62 -7.18 17.37
N ASN A 95 5.59 -6.47 17.96
CA ASN A 95 6.96 -6.92 18.15
C ASN A 95 7.69 -7.26 16.84
N VAL A 96 7.34 -6.54 15.77
CA VAL A 96 7.99 -6.64 14.46
C VAL A 96 8.65 -5.32 14.12
N THR A 97 9.91 -5.37 13.72
CA THR A 97 10.63 -4.20 13.23
C THR A 97 10.52 -4.13 11.71
N LEU A 98 9.99 -3.04 11.20
CA LEU A 98 9.97 -2.74 9.77
C LEU A 98 10.84 -1.52 9.48
N THR A 99 11.71 -1.66 8.49
CA THR A 99 12.61 -0.59 8.03
C THR A 99 12.11 -0.08 6.68
N PRO A 100 11.76 1.21 6.56
CA PRO A 100 11.29 1.77 5.30
C PRO A 100 12.45 1.98 4.33
N ILE A 101 12.20 1.66 3.06
CA ILE A 101 13.05 2.00 1.93
C ILE A 101 12.23 2.90 1.03
N THR A 102 12.58 4.17 0.99
CA THR A 102 11.82 5.19 0.26
C THR A 102 12.31 5.36 -1.16
N SER A 103 11.59 6.16 -1.94
CA SER A 103 11.78 6.41 -3.37
C SER A 103 13.25 6.53 -3.79
N PRO A 104 13.59 6.13 -5.01
CA PRO A 104 14.95 6.32 -5.53
C PRO A 104 15.31 7.80 -5.60
N ALA A 105 16.60 8.12 -5.45
CA ALA A 105 17.11 9.50 -5.47
C ALA A 105 16.84 10.21 -6.80
N SER A 106 16.83 9.48 -7.91
CA SER A 106 16.54 9.99 -9.24
C SER A 106 15.33 9.25 -9.82
N TRP A 107 14.33 10.02 -10.27
CA TRP A 107 13.04 9.51 -10.72
C TRP A 107 13.08 9.26 -12.23
N THR A 108 13.67 8.14 -12.63
CA THR A 108 13.73 7.66 -14.01
C THR A 108 13.00 6.33 -14.12
N HIS A 109 12.58 5.93 -15.32
CA HIS A 109 11.97 4.62 -15.55
C HIS A 109 12.83 3.51 -14.98
N SER A 110 14.12 3.53 -15.27
CA SER A 110 15.06 2.50 -14.83
C SER A 110 15.23 2.46 -13.32
N ASN A 111 15.40 3.62 -12.68
CA ASN A 111 15.60 3.69 -11.24
C ASN A 111 14.35 3.28 -10.46
N VAL A 112 13.18 3.75 -10.89
CA VAL A 112 11.91 3.39 -10.24
C VAL A 112 11.59 1.91 -10.43
N ARG A 113 11.83 1.38 -11.64
CA ARG A 113 11.66 -0.05 -11.91
C ARG A 113 12.57 -0.91 -11.04
N ASN A 114 13.86 -0.56 -10.95
CA ASN A 114 14.81 -1.30 -10.13
C ASN A 114 14.46 -1.23 -8.65
N TYR A 115 14.03 -0.06 -8.19
CA TYR A 115 13.56 0.14 -6.82
C TYR A 115 12.35 -0.75 -6.49
N MET A 116 11.32 -0.72 -7.33
CA MET A 116 10.12 -1.53 -7.12
C MET A 116 10.43 -3.03 -7.20
N SER A 117 11.26 -3.42 -8.16
CA SER A 117 11.69 -4.83 -8.30
C SER A 117 12.41 -5.31 -7.06
N ALA A 118 13.25 -4.48 -6.42
CA ALA A 118 13.92 -4.82 -5.18
C ALA A 118 12.90 -5.06 -4.04
N GLY A 119 11.88 -4.22 -3.92
CA GLY A 119 10.80 -4.43 -2.95
C GLY A 119 10.05 -5.73 -3.19
N LEU A 120 9.62 -5.96 -4.43
CA LEU A 120 8.87 -7.17 -4.79
C LEU A 120 9.71 -8.44 -4.59
N ASN A 121 10.99 -8.40 -4.92
CA ASN A 121 11.92 -9.53 -4.71
C ASN A 121 12.19 -9.79 -3.22
N ALA A 122 12.06 -8.79 -2.38
CA ALA A 122 12.14 -8.91 -0.92
C ALA A 122 10.81 -9.34 -0.27
N GLU A 123 9.82 -9.74 -1.09
CA GLU A 123 8.47 -10.08 -0.64
C GLU A 123 7.79 -8.91 0.10
N SER A 124 8.10 -7.68 -0.31
CA SER A 124 7.42 -6.47 0.13
C SER A 124 6.74 -5.79 -1.06
N PRO A 125 5.41 -5.86 -1.16
CA PRO A 125 4.70 -5.03 -2.11
C PRO A 125 5.01 -3.54 -1.87
N VAL A 126 4.92 -2.74 -2.92
CA VAL A 126 5.36 -1.35 -2.88
C VAL A 126 4.17 -0.42 -2.73
N LEU A 127 4.20 0.42 -1.70
CA LEU A 127 3.22 1.49 -1.50
C LEU A 127 3.53 2.64 -2.44
N VAL A 128 2.50 3.14 -3.12
CA VAL A 128 2.60 4.26 -4.05
C VAL A 128 1.60 5.34 -3.66
N LEU A 129 2.12 6.54 -3.46
CA LEU A 129 1.32 7.75 -3.23
C LEU A 129 1.44 8.70 -4.42
N ASN A 130 0.31 9.22 -4.88
CA ASN A 130 0.26 10.36 -5.77
C ASN A 130 -0.71 11.40 -5.20
N TRP A 131 -0.30 12.67 -5.16
CA TRP A 131 -1.25 13.75 -4.90
C TRP A 131 -2.05 14.09 -6.16
N ASN A 132 -1.40 14.07 -7.30
CA ASN A 132 -2.06 14.15 -8.60
C ASN A 132 -1.37 13.22 -9.59
N SER A 133 -2.12 12.72 -10.54
CA SER A 133 -1.61 11.78 -11.54
C SER A 133 -2.35 11.97 -12.86
N PRO A 134 -1.67 11.76 -14.01
CA PRO A 134 -2.35 11.69 -15.29
C PRO A 134 -3.24 10.45 -15.41
N ILE A 135 -3.03 9.44 -14.56
CA ILE A 135 -3.89 8.26 -14.46
C ILE A 135 -4.94 8.57 -13.38
N ALA A 136 -6.19 8.77 -13.81
CA ALA A 136 -7.27 9.26 -12.94
C ALA A 136 -7.48 8.41 -11.68
N ASP A 137 -7.39 7.08 -11.81
CA ASP A 137 -7.55 6.15 -10.68
C ASP A 137 -6.47 6.29 -9.60
N LEU A 138 -5.33 6.92 -9.92
CA LEU A 138 -4.22 7.11 -9.00
C LEU A 138 -4.19 8.53 -8.41
N ASP A 139 -5.11 9.39 -8.81
CA ASP A 139 -5.15 10.78 -8.38
C ASP A 139 -5.58 10.88 -6.91
N TRP A 140 -4.81 11.60 -6.09
CA TRP A 140 -5.04 11.75 -4.65
C TRP A 140 -5.23 10.40 -3.94
N HIS A 141 -4.33 9.43 -4.20
CA HIS A 141 -4.58 8.05 -3.84
C HIS A 141 -3.32 7.30 -3.43
N TRP A 142 -3.52 6.33 -2.53
CA TRP A 142 -2.56 5.28 -2.21
C TRP A 142 -3.00 3.97 -2.85
N VAL A 143 -2.06 3.28 -3.47
CA VAL A 143 -2.24 1.91 -3.95
C VAL A 143 -1.05 1.05 -3.56
N THR A 144 -1.24 -0.26 -3.62
CA THR A 144 -0.19 -1.25 -3.40
C THR A 144 0.16 -1.91 -4.72
N VAL A 145 1.42 -1.76 -5.14
CA VAL A 145 1.94 -2.45 -6.34
C VAL A 145 2.39 -3.84 -5.94
N THR A 146 1.85 -4.85 -6.63
CA THR A 146 2.07 -6.26 -6.34
C THR A 146 2.87 -6.99 -7.41
N LYS A 147 3.00 -6.41 -8.60
CA LYS A 147 3.71 -7.02 -9.72
C LYS A 147 4.13 -5.97 -10.75
N LEU A 148 5.30 -6.18 -11.34
CA LEU A 148 5.73 -5.50 -12.56
C LEU A 148 5.94 -6.54 -13.66
N TYR A 149 5.54 -6.22 -14.88
CA TYR A 149 5.80 -7.08 -16.04
C TYR A 149 5.91 -6.26 -17.33
N GLY A 150 6.54 -6.87 -18.35
CA GLY A 150 6.77 -6.23 -19.63
C GLY A 150 8.25 -5.99 -19.92
N ASP A 151 8.52 -5.10 -20.84
CA ASP A 151 9.87 -4.72 -21.26
C ASP A 151 10.10 -3.21 -21.06
N ASN A 152 11.25 -2.71 -21.56
CA ASN A 152 11.61 -1.30 -21.39
C ASN A 152 10.69 -0.32 -22.15
N VAL A 153 9.98 -0.80 -23.15
CA VAL A 153 9.07 0.02 -23.97
C VAL A 153 7.65 -0.05 -23.45
N SER A 154 7.21 -1.23 -23.03
CA SER A 154 5.85 -1.49 -22.57
C SER A 154 5.91 -2.22 -21.24
N MET A 155 5.92 -1.47 -20.15
CA MET A 155 5.92 -2.00 -18.81
C MET A 155 4.61 -1.67 -18.09
N TYR A 156 4.11 -2.63 -17.33
CA TYR A 156 2.87 -2.52 -16.59
C TYR A 156 3.10 -2.78 -15.12
N MET A 157 2.37 -2.06 -14.28
CA MET A 157 2.30 -2.33 -12.85
C MET A 157 0.90 -2.82 -12.48
N VAL A 158 0.86 -3.92 -11.74
CA VAL A 158 -0.37 -4.48 -11.18
C VAL A 158 -0.52 -3.96 -9.77
N THR A 159 -1.71 -3.49 -9.44
CA THR A 159 -2.02 -2.94 -8.13
C THR A 159 -3.19 -3.66 -7.48
N SER A 160 -3.23 -3.62 -6.15
CA SER A 160 -4.44 -3.80 -5.38
C SER A 160 -5.05 -2.42 -5.15
N ASN A 161 -6.25 -2.20 -5.67
CA ASN A 161 -6.92 -0.92 -5.62
C ASN A 161 -8.43 -1.14 -5.44
N TRP A 162 -9.02 -0.59 -4.37
CA TRP A 162 -10.43 -0.76 -4.03
C TRP A 162 -10.92 -2.22 -3.99
N GLY A 163 -10.05 -3.14 -3.53
CA GLY A 163 -10.34 -4.57 -3.48
C GLY A 163 -10.24 -5.28 -4.83
N GLU A 164 -9.77 -4.62 -5.87
CA GLU A 164 -9.67 -5.12 -7.23
C GLU A 164 -8.24 -5.14 -7.73
N ARG A 165 -7.98 -6.04 -8.69
CA ARG A 165 -6.72 -6.12 -9.41
C ARG A 165 -6.78 -5.16 -10.59
N GLU A 166 -6.03 -4.07 -10.52
CA GLU A 166 -5.97 -3.05 -11.57
C GLU A 166 -4.56 -2.98 -12.15
N THR A 167 -4.46 -2.81 -13.45
CA THR A 167 -3.18 -2.74 -14.16
C THR A 167 -3.04 -1.37 -14.83
N TYR A 168 -1.88 -0.75 -14.65
CA TYR A 168 -1.59 0.58 -15.20
C TYR A 168 -0.29 0.57 -15.99
N ASP A 169 -0.21 1.47 -16.97
CA ASP A 169 1.04 1.72 -17.72
C ASP A 169 2.08 2.34 -16.80
N PHE A 170 3.18 1.62 -16.58
CA PHE A 170 4.23 2.03 -15.66
C PHE A 170 4.95 3.30 -16.13
N ASN A 171 5.32 3.36 -17.42
CA ASN A 171 6.06 4.51 -17.94
C ASN A 171 5.21 5.78 -17.92
N THR A 172 3.92 5.68 -18.24
CA THR A 172 2.98 6.81 -18.13
C THR A 172 2.90 7.31 -16.68
N TRP A 173 2.85 6.40 -15.72
CA TRP A 173 2.83 6.81 -14.32
C TRP A 173 4.15 7.47 -13.89
N VAL A 174 5.30 6.89 -14.27
CA VAL A 174 6.62 7.46 -13.93
C VAL A 174 6.80 8.85 -14.55
N ASP A 175 6.41 9.02 -15.81
CA ASP A 175 6.53 10.29 -16.54
C ASP A 175 5.53 11.34 -16.10
N GLY A 176 4.47 10.92 -15.42
CA GLY A 176 3.43 11.83 -14.97
C GLY A 176 3.96 12.85 -13.98
N SER A 177 3.56 14.12 -14.17
CA SER A 177 3.85 15.16 -13.20
C SER A 177 2.94 15.01 -11.98
N SER A 178 3.52 15.13 -10.80
CA SER A 178 2.79 15.20 -9.55
C SER A 178 3.47 16.22 -8.66
N VAL A 179 2.67 17.05 -8.00
CA VAL A 179 3.19 17.99 -7.00
C VAL A 179 3.90 17.22 -5.88
N TYR A 180 3.34 16.09 -5.51
CA TYR A 180 3.92 15.17 -4.53
C TYR A 180 3.60 13.75 -4.95
N LYS A 181 4.63 12.92 -5.05
CA LYS A 181 4.50 11.48 -5.25
C LYS A 181 5.67 10.78 -4.60
N GLY A 182 5.50 9.52 -4.29
CA GLY A 182 6.57 8.72 -3.73
C GLY A 182 6.17 7.28 -3.51
N THR A 183 7.15 6.50 -3.12
CA THR A 183 7.03 5.07 -2.95
C THR A 183 7.71 4.63 -1.66
N ILE A 184 7.21 3.56 -1.07
CA ILE A 184 7.79 2.93 0.12
C ILE A 184 7.66 1.42 -0.02
N TYR A 185 8.73 0.70 0.28
CA TYR A 185 8.60 -0.69 0.69
C TYR A 185 9.35 -0.89 2.02
N PHE A 186 9.12 -2.02 2.67
CA PHE A 186 9.68 -2.30 4.00
C PHE A 186 10.49 -3.59 3.97
N VAL A 187 11.51 -3.62 4.77
CA VAL A 187 12.27 -4.85 5.05
C VAL A 187 12.35 -5.12 6.53
#